data_331a77dbd958187df319ce37c356ab2e
#
_entry.id   331a77dbd958187df319ce37c356ab2e
#
_cell.length_a   1.000
_cell.length_b   1.000
_cell.length_c   1.000
_cell.angle_alpha   90.00
_cell.angle_beta   90.00
_cell.angle_gamma   90.00
#
_symmetry.space_group_name_H-M   'P 1'
#
loop_
_entity.id
_entity.type
_entity.pdbx_description
1 polymer ?
#
loop_
_entity_poly.entity_id
_entity_poly.type
_entity_poly.pdbx_seq_one_letter_code
_entity_poly.pdbx_strand_id
1 'polypeptide(L)'
;MYKISELAAEVGLSRTALLYYEKQKLISGRRLKNGYRAYSDKDLQRIRLIQQLQAGGLTLKECKVCLEAKVDRKLLRNRLKALDEEIEQKQQSRNLLAAMLGEGDLKAWHEGLDKLAPDAHLDWLIMQGFSEKEALRLKWLSKDMNEHDLYMADFMKVFETLEYWGPGSENETEKALSMLPNAPSNILEIGCGKGLATKVLAEHSEAKIVAIDNEQSALDRLTQRFEQLGISDRLETVCVSMTELPFSKEVFDLIWAETSAYIMGVEKALAEWKPFLCGQGYLVVSDMVWRTDAPSKESIDFWNQEYPDIQVVQTRIKQMKKAGYRVIEHFPQSEEAWLNYYGPLGKRVTEFEPELASSVALKDIKHEVNVCTQFANEFGYHMFVLAKC
;
A
#
# COMPACT_ATOMS: atom_id res chain seq x y z
N MET A 1 -23.49 -8.14 -56.85
CA MET A 1 -23.75 -9.59 -56.62
C MET A 1 -22.44 -10.28 -56.45
N TYR A 2 -22.21 -10.97 -55.37
CA TYR A 2 -20.93 -11.57 -54.95
C TYR A 2 -21.02 -13.09 -55.02
N LYS A 3 -19.97 -13.75 -55.54
CA LYS A 3 -19.74 -15.17 -55.27
C LYS A 3 -19.39 -15.38 -53.80
N ILE A 4 -19.57 -16.57 -53.27
CA ILE A 4 -19.27 -16.85 -51.83
C ILE A 4 -17.81 -16.56 -51.48
N SER A 5 -16.88 -16.74 -52.42
CA SER A 5 -15.47 -16.42 -52.20
C SER A 5 -15.18 -14.93 -52.14
N GLU A 6 -15.88 -14.15 -52.97
CA GLU A 6 -15.78 -12.68 -52.98
C GLU A 6 -16.41 -12.08 -51.72
N LEU A 7 -17.60 -12.57 -51.35
CA LEU A 7 -18.28 -12.15 -50.13
C LEU A 7 -17.44 -12.50 -48.87
N ALA A 8 -16.82 -13.69 -48.87
CA ALA A 8 -15.95 -14.12 -47.78
C ALA A 8 -14.74 -13.18 -47.60
N ALA A 9 -14.11 -12.77 -48.69
CA ALA A 9 -13.00 -11.81 -48.67
C ALA A 9 -13.43 -10.43 -48.19
N GLU A 10 -14.59 -9.93 -48.66
CA GLU A 10 -15.13 -8.62 -48.32
C GLU A 10 -15.48 -8.45 -46.82
N VAL A 11 -15.87 -9.54 -46.14
CA VAL A 11 -16.29 -9.53 -44.76
C VAL A 11 -15.29 -10.18 -43.80
N GLY A 12 -14.15 -10.66 -44.30
CA GLY A 12 -13.13 -11.32 -43.48
C GLY A 12 -13.58 -12.65 -42.85
N LEU A 13 -14.54 -13.36 -43.47
CA LEU A 13 -15.06 -14.63 -42.92
C LEU A 13 -14.70 -15.82 -43.84
N SER A 14 -14.68 -17.01 -43.24
CA SER A 14 -14.52 -18.23 -44.03
C SER A 14 -15.80 -18.57 -44.85
N ARG A 15 -15.65 -19.26 -45.96
CA ARG A 15 -16.80 -19.76 -46.76
C ARG A 15 -17.70 -20.65 -45.90
N THR A 16 -17.14 -21.44 -45.00
CA THR A 16 -17.89 -22.29 -44.09
C THR A 16 -18.76 -21.46 -43.11
N ALA A 17 -18.22 -20.35 -42.59
CA ALA A 17 -19.00 -19.43 -41.77
C ALA A 17 -20.16 -18.81 -42.52
N LEU A 18 -19.98 -18.40 -43.78
CA LEU A 18 -21.06 -17.87 -44.60
C LEU A 18 -22.13 -18.92 -44.93
N LEU A 19 -21.75 -20.17 -45.20
CA LEU A 19 -22.70 -21.27 -45.36
C LEU A 19 -23.47 -21.58 -44.10
N TYR A 20 -22.82 -21.41 -42.94
CA TYR A 20 -23.50 -21.53 -41.63
C TYR A 20 -24.50 -20.39 -41.42
N TYR A 21 -24.15 -19.15 -41.79
CA TYR A 21 -25.09 -18.00 -41.77
C TYR A 21 -26.30 -18.20 -42.66
N GLU A 22 -26.05 -18.79 -43.87
CA GLU A 22 -27.14 -19.16 -44.81
C GLU A 22 -28.05 -20.24 -44.17
N LYS A 23 -27.44 -21.29 -43.57
CA LYS A 23 -28.18 -22.36 -42.87
C LYS A 23 -29.03 -21.80 -41.71
N GLN A 24 -28.52 -20.81 -41.00
CA GLN A 24 -29.26 -20.09 -39.91
C GLN A 24 -30.31 -19.09 -40.47
N LYS A 25 -30.43 -18.95 -41.78
CA LYS A 25 -31.30 -17.99 -42.46
C LYS A 25 -30.97 -16.53 -42.18
N LEU A 26 -29.74 -16.23 -41.80
CA LEU A 26 -29.22 -14.88 -41.54
C LEU A 26 -28.98 -14.13 -42.87
N ILE A 27 -28.60 -14.83 -43.92
CA ILE A 27 -28.41 -14.36 -45.30
C ILE A 27 -29.10 -15.33 -46.30
N SER A 28 -29.33 -14.88 -47.50
CA SER A 28 -30.06 -15.66 -48.54
C SER A 28 -29.30 -15.69 -49.85
N GLY A 29 -28.44 -16.70 -50.06
CA GLY A 29 -27.79 -16.91 -51.34
C GLY A 29 -28.79 -17.33 -52.41
N ARG A 30 -28.82 -16.63 -53.54
CA ARG A 30 -29.60 -17.02 -54.72
C ARG A 30 -28.81 -18.00 -55.57
N ARG A 31 -29.35 -19.17 -55.91
CA ARG A 31 -28.74 -20.08 -56.87
C ARG A 31 -28.93 -19.55 -58.30
N LEU A 32 -27.81 -19.44 -59.00
CA LEU A 32 -27.78 -19.08 -60.42
C LEU A 32 -28.05 -20.32 -61.30
N LYS A 33 -28.35 -20.14 -62.59
CA LYS A 33 -28.58 -21.24 -63.55
C LYS A 33 -27.42 -22.19 -63.69
N ASN A 34 -26.19 -21.73 -63.39
CA ASN A 34 -24.95 -22.52 -63.38
C ASN A 34 -24.68 -23.26 -62.07
N GLY A 35 -25.64 -23.27 -61.13
CA GLY A 35 -25.52 -23.96 -59.85
C GLY A 35 -24.77 -23.20 -58.73
N TYR A 36 -24.09 -22.10 -59.05
CA TYR A 36 -23.34 -21.32 -58.08
C TYR A 36 -24.27 -20.41 -57.24
N ARG A 37 -23.84 -20.13 -56.00
CA ARG A 37 -24.51 -19.16 -55.11
C ARG A 37 -24.04 -17.75 -55.42
N ALA A 38 -24.96 -16.81 -55.47
CA ALA A 38 -24.71 -15.39 -55.57
C ALA A 38 -25.43 -14.65 -54.43
N TYR A 39 -24.74 -13.70 -53.83
CA TYR A 39 -25.23 -12.88 -52.69
C TYR A 39 -25.33 -11.43 -53.11
N SER A 40 -26.30 -10.75 -52.55
CA SER A 40 -26.60 -9.33 -52.85
C SER A 40 -25.78 -8.41 -51.94
N ASP A 41 -25.76 -7.09 -52.28
CA ASP A 41 -25.24 -6.05 -51.41
C ASP A 41 -25.99 -5.98 -50.06
N LYS A 42 -27.29 -6.32 -50.07
CA LYS A 42 -28.07 -6.47 -48.86
C LYS A 42 -27.54 -7.56 -47.92
N ASP A 43 -27.11 -8.69 -48.49
CA ASP A 43 -26.49 -9.78 -47.71
C ASP A 43 -25.15 -9.31 -47.11
N LEU A 44 -24.32 -8.59 -47.91
CA LEU A 44 -23.08 -7.99 -47.43
C LEU A 44 -23.31 -7.05 -46.24
N GLN A 45 -24.25 -6.11 -46.39
CA GLN A 45 -24.56 -5.17 -45.32
C GLN A 45 -25.12 -5.89 -44.09
N ARG A 46 -25.95 -6.90 -44.28
CA ARG A 46 -26.54 -7.69 -43.20
C ARG A 46 -25.43 -8.46 -42.41
N ILE A 47 -24.41 -9.03 -43.10
CA ILE A 47 -23.30 -9.65 -42.44
C ILE A 47 -22.50 -8.65 -41.63
N ARG A 48 -22.18 -7.47 -42.16
CA ARG A 48 -21.47 -6.42 -41.44
C ARG A 48 -22.24 -5.98 -40.18
N LEU A 49 -23.55 -5.88 -40.25
CA LEU A 49 -24.38 -5.58 -39.07
C LEU A 49 -24.34 -6.71 -38.04
N ILE A 50 -24.39 -7.99 -38.48
CA ILE A 50 -24.22 -9.16 -37.58
C ILE A 50 -22.85 -9.14 -36.90
N GLN A 51 -21.78 -8.82 -37.61
CA GLN A 51 -20.43 -8.71 -37.04
C GLN A 51 -20.35 -7.63 -35.98
N GLN A 52 -20.99 -6.47 -36.21
CA GLN A 52 -21.07 -5.40 -35.21
C GLN A 52 -21.85 -5.83 -33.95
N LEU A 53 -22.98 -6.50 -34.12
CA LEU A 53 -23.77 -7.02 -33.02
C LEU A 53 -23.00 -8.10 -32.22
N GLN A 54 -22.25 -8.96 -32.92
CA GLN A 54 -21.38 -9.97 -32.27
C GLN A 54 -20.19 -9.34 -31.55
N ALA A 55 -19.59 -8.29 -32.09
CA ALA A 55 -18.57 -7.51 -31.41
C ALA A 55 -19.11 -6.90 -30.11
N GLY A 56 -20.38 -6.53 -30.06
CA GLY A 56 -21.10 -6.17 -28.83
C GLY A 56 -21.47 -7.38 -27.95
N GLY A 57 -21.02 -8.61 -28.30
CA GLY A 57 -21.20 -9.84 -27.52
C GLY A 57 -22.54 -10.56 -27.69
N LEU A 58 -23.33 -10.23 -28.73
CA LEU A 58 -24.55 -10.97 -29.03
C LEU A 58 -24.23 -12.29 -29.73
N THR A 59 -24.94 -13.34 -29.37
CA THR A 59 -24.91 -14.62 -30.08
C THR A 59 -25.60 -14.50 -31.44
N LEU A 60 -25.29 -15.39 -32.39
CA LEU A 60 -25.93 -15.41 -33.71
C LEU A 60 -27.48 -15.55 -33.62
N LYS A 61 -27.99 -16.27 -32.61
CA LYS A 61 -29.43 -16.38 -32.37
C LYS A 61 -30.02 -15.05 -31.96
N GLU A 62 -29.38 -14.31 -31.09
CA GLU A 62 -29.80 -12.98 -30.65
C GLU A 62 -29.69 -11.95 -31.79
N CYS A 63 -28.61 -12.01 -32.59
CA CYS A 63 -28.47 -11.20 -33.80
C CYS A 63 -29.65 -11.42 -34.74
N LYS A 64 -30.05 -12.70 -34.94
CA LYS A 64 -31.21 -13.02 -35.76
C LYS A 64 -32.49 -12.39 -35.24
N VAL A 65 -32.77 -12.51 -33.95
CA VAL A 65 -33.93 -11.90 -33.30
C VAL A 65 -33.93 -10.37 -33.49
N CYS A 66 -32.76 -9.73 -33.27
CA CYS A 66 -32.61 -8.28 -33.46
C CYS A 66 -32.89 -7.83 -34.93
N LEU A 67 -32.58 -8.70 -35.91
CA LEU A 67 -32.74 -8.35 -37.33
C LEU A 67 -34.12 -8.68 -37.90
N GLU A 68 -34.86 -9.59 -37.28
CA GLU A 68 -36.15 -10.14 -37.85
C GLU A 68 -37.37 -9.83 -36.99
N ALA A 69 -37.20 -9.48 -35.71
CA ALA A 69 -38.27 -9.24 -34.77
C ALA A 69 -38.18 -7.87 -34.10
N LYS A 70 -39.19 -7.54 -33.26
CA LYS A 70 -39.13 -6.37 -32.42
C LYS A 70 -38.00 -6.53 -31.38
N VAL A 71 -37.09 -5.55 -31.40
CA VAL A 71 -35.90 -5.56 -30.56
C VAL A 71 -36.25 -5.79 -29.07
N ASP A 72 -35.67 -6.81 -28.45
CA ASP A 72 -35.77 -7.02 -27.00
C ASP A 72 -34.88 -6.01 -26.26
N ARG A 73 -35.55 -4.94 -25.80
CA ARG A 73 -34.89 -3.83 -25.10
C ARG A 73 -34.22 -4.31 -23.78
N LYS A 74 -34.74 -5.35 -23.13
CA LYS A 74 -34.19 -5.87 -21.89
C LYS A 74 -32.89 -6.60 -22.17
N LEU A 75 -32.85 -7.45 -23.20
CA LEU A 75 -31.65 -8.12 -23.68
C LEU A 75 -30.53 -7.13 -24.00
N LEU A 76 -30.86 -6.10 -24.80
CA LEU A 76 -29.85 -5.08 -25.17
C LEU A 76 -29.35 -4.27 -23.98
N ARG A 77 -30.25 -3.90 -23.04
CA ARG A 77 -29.78 -3.24 -21.81
C ARG A 77 -28.85 -4.07 -20.96
N ASN A 78 -29.18 -5.36 -20.79
CA ASN A 78 -28.30 -6.27 -20.03
C ASN A 78 -26.93 -6.43 -20.70
N ARG A 79 -26.92 -6.50 -22.05
CA ARG A 79 -25.66 -6.62 -22.78
C ARG A 79 -24.86 -5.32 -22.76
N LEU A 80 -25.55 -4.17 -22.88
CA LEU A 80 -24.90 -2.87 -22.74
C LEU A 80 -24.23 -2.75 -21.37
N LYS A 81 -24.93 -3.09 -20.28
CA LYS A 81 -24.37 -3.08 -18.93
C LYS A 81 -23.14 -3.99 -18.80
N ALA A 82 -23.21 -5.23 -19.34
CA ALA A 82 -22.08 -6.14 -19.32
C ALA A 82 -20.88 -5.60 -20.13
N LEU A 83 -21.16 -4.92 -21.24
CA LEU A 83 -20.11 -4.29 -22.06
C LEU A 83 -19.48 -3.09 -21.35
N ASP A 84 -20.27 -2.28 -20.63
CA ASP A 84 -19.77 -1.18 -19.80
C ASP A 84 -18.85 -1.72 -18.71
N GLU A 85 -19.23 -2.81 -18.03
CA GLU A 85 -18.39 -3.51 -17.04
C GLU A 85 -17.09 -4.06 -17.68
N GLU A 86 -17.17 -4.65 -18.88
CA GLU A 86 -15.98 -5.13 -19.63
C GLU A 86 -15.06 -3.96 -20.02
N ILE A 87 -15.61 -2.82 -20.44
CA ILE A 87 -14.85 -1.61 -20.78
C ILE A 87 -14.13 -1.07 -19.53
N GLU A 88 -14.84 -0.99 -18.40
CA GLU A 88 -14.26 -0.52 -17.15
C GLU A 88 -13.07 -1.41 -16.71
N GLN A 89 -13.22 -2.74 -16.75
CA GLN A 89 -12.14 -3.67 -16.46
C GLN A 89 -10.95 -3.52 -17.43
N LYS A 90 -11.23 -3.32 -18.72
CA LYS A 90 -10.16 -3.09 -19.72
C LYS A 90 -9.48 -1.75 -19.52
N GLN A 91 -10.21 -0.72 -19.11
CA GLN A 91 -9.65 0.58 -18.79
C GLN A 91 -8.74 0.51 -17.55
N GLN A 92 -9.14 -0.23 -16.51
CA GLN A 92 -8.31 -0.50 -15.34
C GLN A 92 -7.02 -1.24 -15.74
N SER A 93 -7.13 -2.29 -16.58
CA SER A 93 -5.96 -3.01 -17.07
C SER A 93 -5.04 -2.13 -17.93
N ARG A 94 -5.61 -1.26 -18.77
CA ARG A 94 -4.84 -0.27 -19.54
C ARG A 94 -4.10 0.72 -18.64
N ASN A 95 -4.78 1.23 -17.61
CA ASN A 95 -4.19 2.16 -16.65
C ASN A 95 -3.03 1.51 -15.90
N LEU A 96 -3.17 0.22 -15.53
CA LEU A 96 -2.09 -0.57 -14.97
C LEU A 96 -0.88 -0.62 -15.89
N LEU A 97 -1.08 -0.99 -17.16
CA LEU A 97 0.02 -1.07 -18.13
C LEU A 97 0.65 0.30 -18.42
N ALA A 98 -0.15 1.36 -18.47
CA ALA A 98 0.32 2.73 -18.62
C ALA A 98 1.18 3.17 -17.40
N ALA A 99 0.73 2.82 -16.20
CA ALA A 99 1.48 3.08 -14.97
C ALA A 99 2.85 2.37 -14.99
N MET A 100 2.90 1.08 -15.39
CA MET A 100 4.15 0.32 -15.52
C MET A 100 5.11 0.91 -16.56
N LEU A 101 4.61 1.66 -17.55
CA LEU A 101 5.42 2.38 -18.55
C LEU A 101 5.76 3.82 -18.11
N GLY A 102 5.33 4.24 -16.94
CA GLY A 102 5.48 5.62 -16.48
C GLY A 102 4.51 6.61 -17.14
N GLU A 103 3.43 6.12 -17.73
CA GLU A 103 2.39 6.91 -18.40
C GLU A 103 1.09 6.89 -17.59
N GLY A 104 0.69 7.98 -16.96
CA GLY A 104 -0.61 8.09 -16.27
C GLY A 104 -0.53 8.43 -14.79
N ASP A 105 -1.66 8.33 -14.06
CA ASP A 105 -1.74 8.59 -12.63
C ASP A 105 -1.26 7.36 -11.84
N LEU A 106 0.02 7.34 -11.55
CA LEU A 106 0.67 6.27 -10.80
C LEU A 106 0.24 6.21 -9.34
N LYS A 107 -0.04 7.37 -8.72
CA LYS A 107 -0.49 7.43 -7.33
C LYS A 107 -1.80 6.66 -7.14
N ALA A 108 -2.82 6.98 -7.94
CA ALA A 108 -4.12 6.30 -7.88
C ALA A 108 -4.01 4.79 -8.15
N TRP A 109 -3.07 4.39 -9.03
CA TRP A 109 -2.81 3.00 -9.29
C TRP A 109 -2.17 2.27 -8.10
N HIS A 110 -1.13 2.85 -7.48
CA HIS A 110 -0.48 2.28 -6.30
C HIS A 110 -1.46 2.13 -5.14
N GLU A 111 -2.29 3.15 -4.87
CA GLU A 111 -3.36 3.09 -3.87
C GLU A 111 -4.37 1.96 -4.14
N GLY A 112 -4.76 1.80 -5.41
CA GLY A 112 -5.68 0.75 -5.83
C GLY A 112 -5.10 -0.65 -5.65
N LEU A 113 -3.84 -0.83 -6.03
CA LEU A 113 -3.14 -2.11 -5.92
C LEU A 113 -2.87 -2.47 -4.45
N ASP A 114 -2.49 -1.50 -3.63
CA ASP A 114 -2.25 -1.72 -2.21
C ASP A 114 -3.52 -2.14 -1.45
N LYS A 115 -4.67 -1.58 -1.81
CA LYS A 115 -5.97 -2.01 -1.26
C LYS A 115 -6.39 -3.40 -1.70
N LEU A 116 -6.05 -3.78 -2.94
CA LEU A 116 -6.48 -5.05 -3.53
C LEU A 116 -5.57 -6.22 -3.13
N ALA A 117 -4.26 -6.02 -3.15
CA ALA A 117 -3.25 -7.07 -2.99
C ALA A 117 -1.95 -6.50 -2.38
N PRO A 118 -1.96 -6.13 -1.08
CA PRO A 118 -0.86 -5.40 -0.44
C PRO A 118 0.49 -6.13 -0.47
N ASP A 119 0.50 -7.44 -0.29
CA ASP A 119 1.75 -8.22 -0.30
C ASP A 119 2.29 -8.38 -1.73
N ALA A 120 1.42 -8.64 -2.71
CA ALA A 120 1.82 -8.71 -4.12
C ALA A 120 2.31 -7.36 -4.66
N HIS A 121 1.79 -6.25 -4.14
CA HIS A 121 2.25 -4.91 -4.46
C HIS A 121 3.69 -4.69 -3.97
N LEU A 122 3.99 -5.08 -2.74
CA LEU A 122 5.33 -5.01 -2.16
C LEU A 122 6.33 -5.84 -2.96
N ASP A 123 6.00 -7.12 -3.22
CA ASP A 123 6.84 -8.03 -4.01
C ASP A 123 7.10 -7.47 -5.42
N TRP A 124 6.10 -6.87 -6.03
CA TRP A 124 6.24 -6.27 -7.36
C TRP A 124 7.20 -5.07 -7.33
N LEU A 125 7.11 -4.18 -6.33
CA LEU A 125 8.04 -3.05 -6.18
C LEU A 125 9.49 -3.53 -6.02
N ILE A 126 9.72 -4.56 -5.23
CA ILE A 126 11.05 -5.18 -5.06
C ILE A 126 11.56 -5.73 -6.40
N MET A 127 10.72 -6.42 -7.17
CA MET A 127 11.09 -6.90 -8.52
C MET A 127 11.40 -5.77 -9.51
N GLN A 128 10.84 -4.57 -9.32
CA GLN A 128 11.20 -3.39 -10.13
C GLN A 128 12.55 -2.76 -9.75
N GLY A 129 13.23 -3.31 -8.73
CA GLY A 129 14.56 -2.86 -8.31
C GLY A 129 14.57 -1.91 -7.12
N PHE A 130 13.42 -1.66 -6.51
CA PHE A 130 13.37 -0.91 -5.24
C PHE A 130 13.90 -1.79 -4.11
N SER A 131 14.69 -1.22 -3.20
CA SER A 131 14.95 -1.89 -1.94
C SER A 131 13.63 -2.08 -1.17
N GLU A 132 13.56 -3.07 -0.30
CA GLU A 132 12.35 -3.31 0.50
C GLU A 132 11.93 -2.07 1.31
N LYS A 133 12.89 -1.31 1.84
CA LYS A 133 12.66 -0.02 2.51
C LYS A 133 11.94 0.98 1.61
N GLU A 134 12.43 1.15 0.40
CA GLU A 134 11.84 2.05 -0.59
C GLU A 134 10.46 1.56 -1.02
N ALA A 135 10.31 0.25 -1.22
CA ALA A 135 9.03 -0.38 -1.57
C ALA A 135 7.98 -0.20 -0.46
N LEU A 136 8.34 -0.45 0.81
CA LEU A 136 7.47 -0.19 1.96
C LEU A 136 7.10 1.29 2.09
N ARG A 137 8.05 2.18 1.82
CA ARG A 137 7.81 3.61 1.86
C ARG A 137 6.93 4.10 0.71
N LEU A 138 7.14 3.61 -0.51
CA LEU A 138 6.26 3.87 -1.65
C LEU A 138 4.84 3.37 -1.38
N LYS A 139 4.70 2.17 -0.85
CA LYS A 139 3.44 1.59 -0.42
C LYS A 139 2.74 2.50 0.58
N TRP A 140 3.45 3.00 1.58
CA TRP A 140 2.90 3.88 2.61
C TRP A 140 2.56 5.28 2.09
N LEU A 141 3.40 5.86 1.23
CA LEU A 141 3.23 7.22 0.71
C LEU A 141 2.43 7.28 -0.59
N SER A 142 2.13 6.14 -1.25
CA SER A 142 1.45 6.07 -2.57
C SER A 142 2.06 7.01 -3.61
N LYS A 143 3.40 7.05 -3.71
CA LYS A 143 4.14 8.00 -4.53
C LYS A 143 4.38 7.51 -5.96
N ASP A 144 4.61 8.47 -6.87
CA ASP A 144 4.99 8.22 -8.27
C ASP A 144 6.39 7.61 -8.36
N MET A 145 6.52 6.46 -9.03
CA MET A 145 7.81 5.77 -9.19
C MET A 145 8.79 6.50 -10.11
N ASN A 146 8.30 7.29 -11.07
CA ASN A 146 9.18 8.03 -12.00
C ASN A 146 9.91 9.19 -11.31
N GLU A 147 9.36 9.73 -10.22
CA GLU A 147 9.94 10.80 -9.41
C GLU A 147 10.58 10.27 -8.12
N HIS A 148 10.60 8.94 -7.95
CA HIS A 148 11.02 8.30 -6.71
C HIS A 148 12.42 8.71 -6.25
N ASP A 149 13.42 8.59 -7.10
CA ASP A 149 14.82 8.87 -6.73
C ASP A 149 14.99 10.35 -6.32
N LEU A 150 14.37 11.27 -7.05
CA LEU A 150 14.39 12.69 -6.71
C LEU A 150 13.65 12.97 -5.42
N TYR A 151 12.47 12.37 -5.25
CA TYR A 151 11.68 12.48 -4.03
C TYR A 151 12.48 12.01 -2.81
N MET A 152 13.13 10.83 -2.91
CA MET A 152 13.92 10.27 -1.81
C MET A 152 15.16 11.10 -1.51
N ALA A 153 15.85 11.60 -2.54
CA ALA A 153 17.01 12.48 -2.35
C ALA A 153 16.62 13.78 -1.60
N ASP A 154 15.53 14.43 -2.00
CA ASP A 154 15.03 15.64 -1.36
C ASP A 154 14.49 15.34 0.05
N PHE A 155 13.79 14.23 0.23
CA PHE A 155 13.34 13.77 1.53
C PHE A 155 14.53 13.57 2.49
N MET A 156 15.56 12.85 2.06
CA MET A 156 16.73 12.57 2.90
C MET A 156 17.52 13.85 3.25
N LYS A 157 17.59 14.85 2.35
CA LYS A 157 18.17 16.16 2.68
C LYS A 157 17.49 16.81 3.90
N VAL A 158 16.16 16.69 4.00
CA VAL A 158 15.41 17.23 5.14
C VAL A 158 15.65 16.41 6.40
N PHE A 159 15.66 15.07 6.28
CA PHE A 159 15.68 14.15 7.43
C PHE A 159 17.07 13.79 7.95
N GLU A 160 18.14 13.91 7.13
CA GLU A 160 19.49 13.43 7.45
C GLU A 160 20.01 13.92 8.80
N THR A 161 19.78 15.19 9.13
CA THR A 161 20.28 15.81 10.36
C THR A 161 19.33 15.74 11.54
N LEU A 162 18.08 15.27 11.34
CA LEU A 162 17.12 15.11 12.44
C LEU A 162 17.59 13.99 13.38
N GLU A 163 17.55 14.23 14.67
CA GLU A 163 17.79 13.19 15.69
C GLU A 163 16.64 12.19 15.77
N TYR A 164 15.40 12.70 15.75
CA TYR A 164 14.18 11.89 15.76
C TYR A 164 13.64 11.72 14.33
N TRP A 165 13.26 10.50 13.98
CA TRP A 165 12.60 10.16 12.72
C TRP A 165 11.10 9.88 12.89
N GLY A 166 10.59 10.17 14.07
CA GLY A 166 9.20 10.11 14.47
C GLY A 166 9.05 10.69 15.88
N PRO A 167 7.83 11.02 16.31
CA PRO A 167 7.58 11.52 17.66
C PRO A 167 8.04 10.56 18.75
N GLY A 168 8.76 11.06 19.74
CA GLY A 168 9.27 10.27 20.87
C GLY A 168 10.06 11.11 21.86
N SER A 169 10.28 10.56 23.03
CA SER A 169 11.15 11.15 24.05
C SER A 169 11.76 10.09 24.94
N GLU A 170 12.94 10.38 25.52
CA GLU A 170 13.60 9.49 26.48
C GLU A 170 12.69 9.17 27.67
N ASN A 171 11.95 10.15 28.18
CA ASN A 171 11.00 10.00 29.29
C ASN A 171 9.91 8.97 29.03
N GLU A 172 9.42 8.87 27.81
CA GLU A 172 8.34 7.95 27.46
C GLU A 172 8.85 6.53 27.24
N THR A 173 10.03 6.39 26.66
CA THR A 173 10.72 5.11 26.58
C THR A 173 11.02 4.56 27.98
N GLU A 174 11.59 5.37 28.88
CA GLU A 174 11.84 5.01 30.28
C GLU A 174 10.54 4.65 31.00
N LYS A 175 9.51 5.48 30.87
CA LYS A 175 8.20 5.25 31.47
C LYS A 175 7.60 3.91 31.00
N ALA A 176 7.60 3.63 29.71
CA ALA A 176 7.05 2.37 29.18
C ALA A 176 7.86 1.16 29.65
N LEU A 177 9.18 1.27 29.69
CA LEU A 177 10.07 0.22 30.22
C LEU A 177 9.78 -0.05 31.72
N SER A 178 9.57 1.00 32.53
CA SER A 178 9.28 0.87 33.97
C SER A 178 7.93 0.20 34.27
N MET A 179 7.03 0.15 33.31
CA MET A 179 5.72 -0.51 33.42
C MET A 179 5.78 -2.04 33.21
N LEU A 180 6.93 -2.56 32.79
CA LEU A 180 7.09 -4.01 32.62
C LEU A 180 7.13 -4.68 33.99
N PRO A 181 6.38 -5.78 34.20
CA PRO A 181 6.37 -6.51 35.47
C PRO A 181 7.73 -7.13 35.83
N ASN A 182 8.53 -7.47 34.83
CA ASN A 182 9.87 -8.06 35.00
C ASN A 182 10.87 -7.35 34.07
N ALA A 183 12.10 -7.19 34.54
CA ALA A 183 13.18 -6.64 33.74
C ALA A 183 13.53 -7.62 32.60
N PRO A 184 13.62 -7.14 31.35
CA PRO A 184 14.01 -7.98 30.22
C PRO A 184 15.53 -8.31 30.26
N SER A 185 15.91 -9.45 29.69
CA SER A 185 17.28 -9.86 29.50
C SER A 185 17.70 -9.82 28.02
N ASN A 186 16.74 -10.03 27.10
CA ASN A 186 16.95 -10.01 25.66
C ASN A 186 15.87 -9.16 25.00
N ILE A 187 16.26 -8.05 24.40
CA ILE A 187 15.37 -7.10 23.73
C ILE A 187 15.60 -7.20 22.23
N LEU A 188 14.51 -7.25 21.46
CA LEU A 188 14.50 -6.97 20.02
C LEU A 188 13.86 -5.61 19.80
N GLU A 189 14.62 -4.64 19.32
CA GLU A 189 14.09 -3.34 18.90
C GLU A 189 13.91 -3.31 17.40
N ILE A 190 12.68 -3.03 16.95
CA ILE A 190 12.28 -3.07 15.54
C ILE A 190 12.06 -1.63 15.02
N GLY A 191 12.85 -1.24 14.00
CA GLY A 191 12.85 0.12 13.49
C GLY A 191 13.55 1.09 14.44
N CYS A 192 14.77 0.71 14.87
CA CYS A 192 15.51 1.48 15.88
C CYS A 192 15.98 2.87 15.41
N GLY A 193 15.96 3.13 14.10
CA GLY A 193 16.46 4.38 13.53
C GLY A 193 17.86 4.73 14.04
N LYS A 194 18.02 5.94 14.55
CA LYS A 194 19.32 6.39 15.11
C LYS A 194 19.58 5.93 16.55
N GLY A 195 18.75 5.03 17.09
CA GLY A 195 18.95 4.37 18.37
C GLY A 195 18.73 5.25 19.61
N LEU A 196 17.78 6.19 19.54
CA LEU A 196 17.44 7.01 20.72
C LEU A 196 16.76 6.15 21.79
N ALA A 197 15.75 5.35 21.41
CA ALA A 197 15.13 4.41 22.32
C ALA A 197 16.10 3.30 22.74
N THR A 198 16.94 2.80 21.81
CA THR A 198 17.98 1.80 22.11
C THR A 198 18.90 2.25 23.25
N LYS A 199 19.32 3.53 23.21
CA LYS A 199 20.15 4.14 24.28
C LYS A 199 19.43 4.07 25.63
N VAL A 200 18.20 4.54 25.69
CA VAL A 200 17.40 4.52 26.92
C VAL A 200 17.18 3.11 27.46
N LEU A 201 16.88 2.16 26.57
CA LEU A 201 16.75 0.73 26.92
C LEU A 201 18.04 0.19 27.53
N ALA A 202 19.20 0.56 26.99
CA ALA A 202 20.49 0.15 27.50
C ALA A 202 20.85 0.80 28.85
N GLU A 203 20.51 2.08 29.05
CA GLU A 203 20.77 2.82 30.28
C GLU A 203 19.89 2.35 31.44
N HIS A 204 18.66 1.91 31.16
CA HIS A 204 17.68 1.52 32.17
C HIS A 204 17.43 0.01 32.29
N SER A 205 18.27 -0.82 31.62
CA SER A 205 18.25 -2.28 31.77
C SER A 205 19.65 -2.85 31.63
N GLU A 206 19.85 -4.10 32.04
CA GLU A 206 21.07 -4.89 31.79
C GLU A 206 20.90 -5.83 30.57
N ALA A 207 19.87 -5.63 29.77
CA ALA A 207 19.53 -6.51 28.66
C ALA A 207 20.57 -6.46 27.52
N LYS A 208 20.67 -7.56 26.79
CA LYS A 208 21.25 -7.56 25.45
C LYS A 208 20.19 -7.07 24.47
N ILE A 209 20.59 -6.19 23.58
CA ILE A 209 19.68 -5.54 22.63
C ILE A 209 20.08 -5.93 21.22
N VAL A 210 19.18 -6.53 20.50
CA VAL A 210 19.26 -6.68 19.04
C VAL A 210 18.43 -5.55 18.43
N ALA A 211 19.09 -4.60 17.79
CA ALA A 211 18.44 -3.46 17.15
C ALA A 211 18.40 -3.66 15.64
N ILE A 212 17.22 -3.62 15.06
CA ILE A 212 17.07 -3.78 13.62
C ILE A 212 16.50 -2.52 12.97
N ASP A 213 17.03 -2.23 11.81
CA ASP A 213 16.52 -1.23 10.88
C ASP A 213 16.86 -1.65 9.44
N ASN A 214 16.20 -1.12 8.44
CA ASN A 214 16.56 -1.33 7.05
C ASN A 214 17.51 -0.24 6.52
N GLU A 215 17.94 0.72 7.37
CA GLU A 215 18.87 1.79 7.04
C GLU A 215 20.23 1.55 7.67
N GLN A 216 21.18 1.05 6.89
CA GLN A 216 22.53 0.75 7.37
C GLN A 216 23.22 1.95 8.00
N SER A 217 23.04 3.14 7.44
CA SER A 217 23.65 4.38 7.95
C SER A 217 23.16 4.76 9.36
N ALA A 218 21.93 4.41 9.70
CA ALA A 218 21.38 4.60 11.05
C ALA A 218 22.00 3.59 12.03
N LEU A 219 22.12 2.33 11.63
CA LEU A 219 22.75 1.27 12.43
C LEU A 219 24.25 1.53 12.69
N ASP A 220 24.96 2.08 11.70
CA ASP A 220 26.37 2.47 11.86
C ASP A 220 26.53 3.58 12.93
N ARG A 221 25.63 4.56 12.92
CA ARG A 221 25.59 5.63 13.94
C ARG A 221 25.25 5.09 15.32
N LEU A 222 24.31 4.17 15.41
CA LEU A 222 23.94 3.50 16.64
C LEU A 222 25.13 2.72 17.21
N THR A 223 25.82 1.94 16.39
CA THR A 223 27.02 1.19 16.79
C THR A 223 28.11 2.12 17.34
N GLN A 224 28.42 3.22 16.62
CA GLN A 224 29.39 4.21 17.08
C GLN A 224 29.00 4.85 18.42
N ARG A 225 27.72 5.12 18.64
CA ARG A 225 27.21 5.65 19.93
C ARG A 225 27.45 4.67 21.08
N PHE A 226 27.21 3.38 20.87
CA PHE A 226 27.43 2.36 21.89
C PHE A 226 28.93 2.12 22.16
N GLU A 227 29.79 2.25 21.15
CA GLU A 227 31.24 2.26 21.32
C GLU A 227 31.72 3.40 22.21
N GLN A 228 31.19 4.62 21.97
CA GLN A 228 31.49 5.80 22.77
C GLN A 228 31.01 5.67 24.22
N LEU A 229 29.92 4.97 24.47
CA LEU A 229 29.39 4.68 25.80
C LEU A 229 30.10 3.53 26.50
N GLY A 230 30.94 2.73 25.78
CA GLY A 230 31.66 1.59 26.32
C GLY A 230 30.78 0.38 26.65
N ILE A 231 29.65 0.23 25.98
CA ILE A 231 28.64 -0.85 26.17
C ILE A 231 28.34 -1.63 24.90
N SER A 232 29.27 -1.67 23.95
CA SER A 232 29.11 -2.34 22.66
C SER A 232 28.86 -3.86 22.77
N ASP A 233 29.28 -4.50 23.85
CA ASP A 233 29.06 -5.91 24.13
C ASP A 233 27.58 -6.27 24.40
N ARG A 234 26.75 -5.26 24.59
CA ARG A 234 25.30 -5.42 24.82
C ARG A 234 24.44 -5.14 23.59
N LEU A 235 25.04 -4.69 22.48
CA LEU A 235 24.35 -4.33 21.25
C LEU A 235 24.74 -5.24 20.10
N GLU A 236 23.75 -5.75 19.41
CA GLU A 236 23.85 -6.33 18.08
C GLU A 236 22.98 -5.52 17.13
N THR A 237 23.53 -5.06 16.00
CA THR A 237 22.76 -4.37 14.96
C THR A 237 22.59 -5.25 13.74
N VAL A 238 21.37 -5.34 13.20
CA VAL A 238 21.07 -6.17 12.02
C VAL A 238 20.29 -5.34 11.01
N CYS A 239 20.87 -5.16 9.81
CA CYS A 239 20.19 -4.50 8.70
C CYS A 239 19.25 -5.49 8.03
N VAL A 240 17.98 -5.44 8.41
CA VAL A 240 16.95 -6.38 7.95
C VAL A 240 15.57 -5.73 7.99
N SER A 241 14.66 -6.24 7.16
CA SER A 241 13.26 -5.82 7.20
C SER A 241 12.54 -6.31 8.46
N MET A 242 11.62 -5.46 8.95
CA MET A 242 10.72 -5.84 10.03
C MET A 242 9.72 -6.94 9.64
N THR A 243 9.57 -7.23 8.34
CA THR A 243 8.68 -8.28 7.81
C THR A 243 9.36 -9.64 7.68
N GLU A 244 10.71 -9.69 7.71
CA GLU A 244 11.49 -10.92 7.54
C GLU A 244 12.55 -11.06 8.63
N LEU A 245 12.12 -11.32 9.85
CA LEU A 245 13.00 -11.42 11.00
C LEU A 245 13.81 -12.74 10.97
N PRO A 246 15.16 -12.70 10.87
CA PRO A 246 16.00 -13.90 10.73
C PRO A 246 16.31 -14.58 12.07
N PHE A 247 15.44 -14.43 13.07
CA PHE A 247 15.66 -14.92 14.42
C PHE A 247 14.92 -16.23 14.70
N SER A 248 15.42 -16.99 15.66
CA SER A 248 14.69 -18.13 16.19
C SER A 248 13.46 -17.68 16.97
N LYS A 249 12.42 -18.52 17.00
CA LYS A 249 11.24 -18.26 17.80
C LYS A 249 11.54 -18.33 19.28
N GLU A 250 10.76 -17.59 20.08
CA GLU A 250 10.81 -17.60 21.55
C GLU A 250 12.17 -17.26 22.19
N VAL A 251 12.88 -16.28 21.57
CA VAL A 251 14.22 -15.85 22.02
C VAL A 251 14.18 -14.57 22.83
N PHE A 252 13.20 -13.68 22.56
CA PHE A 252 13.18 -12.34 23.15
C PHE A 252 12.19 -12.25 24.32
N ASP A 253 12.63 -11.61 25.41
CA ASP A 253 11.77 -11.28 26.54
C ASP A 253 10.93 -10.05 26.26
N LEU A 254 11.47 -9.15 25.43
CA LEU A 254 10.83 -7.90 25.04
C LEU A 254 11.04 -7.65 23.56
N ILE A 255 9.95 -7.30 22.85
CA ILE A 255 10.02 -6.65 21.55
C ILE A 255 9.61 -5.20 21.74
N TRP A 256 10.40 -4.27 21.17
CA TRP A 256 10.20 -2.84 21.23
C TRP A 256 10.03 -2.24 19.86
N ALA A 257 8.99 -1.45 19.64
CA ALA A 257 8.71 -0.83 18.34
C ALA A 257 8.06 0.56 18.55
N GLU A 258 8.88 1.59 18.58
CA GLU A 258 8.39 2.97 18.62
C GLU A 258 8.28 3.53 17.20
N THR A 259 7.12 4.09 16.85
CA THR A 259 6.86 4.77 15.57
C THR A 259 7.26 3.98 14.32
N SER A 260 7.17 2.64 14.38
CA SER A 260 7.59 1.76 13.29
C SER A 260 6.53 0.74 12.85
N ALA A 261 5.71 0.23 13.78
CA ALA A 261 4.73 -0.85 13.50
C ALA A 261 3.69 -0.49 12.42
N TYR A 262 3.34 0.79 12.31
CA TYR A 262 2.37 1.27 11.33
C TYR A 262 2.81 1.02 9.87
N ILE A 263 4.13 0.93 9.61
CA ILE A 263 4.70 0.73 8.27
C ILE A 263 4.21 -0.59 7.64
N MET A 264 4.14 -1.67 8.43
CA MET A 264 3.62 -2.94 7.96
C MET A 264 2.16 -3.19 8.34
N GLY A 265 1.56 -2.28 9.12
CA GLY A 265 0.23 -2.41 9.71
C GLY A 265 0.26 -3.08 11.08
N VAL A 266 -0.38 -2.43 12.06
CA VAL A 266 -0.30 -2.85 13.48
C VAL A 266 -0.85 -4.26 13.71
N GLU A 267 -1.99 -4.64 13.12
CA GLU A 267 -2.53 -6.01 13.28
C GLU A 267 -1.57 -7.07 12.72
N LYS A 268 -0.91 -6.80 11.60
CA LYS A 268 0.09 -7.68 11.00
C LYS A 268 1.33 -7.77 11.89
N ALA A 269 1.86 -6.64 12.35
CA ALA A 269 3.00 -6.57 13.28
C ALA A 269 2.75 -7.39 14.56
N LEU A 270 1.58 -7.22 15.19
CA LEU A 270 1.17 -7.98 16.37
C LEU A 270 1.19 -9.49 16.14
N ALA A 271 0.75 -9.94 14.96
CA ALA A 271 0.69 -11.37 14.63
C ALA A 271 2.07 -11.94 14.28
N GLU A 272 2.83 -11.25 13.43
CA GLU A 272 4.10 -11.74 12.89
C GLU A 272 5.26 -11.66 13.89
N TRP A 273 5.26 -10.68 14.79
CA TRP A 273 6.31 -10.57 15.81
C TRP A 273 6.08 -11.44 17.05
N LYS A 274 4.83 -11.81 17.35
CA LYS A 274 4.47 -12.65 18.50
C LYS A 274 5.27 -13.95 18.63
N PRO A 275 5.55 -14.71 17.54
CA PRO A 275 6.32 -15.95 17.64
C PRO A 275 7.74 -15.80 18.18
N PHE A 276 8.35 -14.63 18.08
CA PHE A 276 9.72 -14.37 18.54
C PHE A 276 9.79 -14.06 20.03
N LEU A 277 8.67 -13.70 20.65
CA LEU A 277 8.56 -13.52 22.09
C LEU A 277 8.55 -14.87 22.82
N CYS A 278 9.30 -14.97 23.91
CA CYS A 278 9.21 -16.10 24.84
C CYS A 278 7.81 -16.20 25.49
N GLY A 279 7.55 -17.29 26.25
CA GLY A 279 6.20 -17.58 26.76
C GLY A 279 5.62 -16.51 27.69
N GLN A 280 6.45 -15.73 28.36
CA GLN A 280 6.05 -14.60 29.24
C GLN A 280 6.63 -13.27 28.73
N GLY A 281 6.87 -13.17 27.44
CA GLY A 281 7.47 -11.99 26.82
C GLY A 281 6.50 -10.83 26.70
N TYR A 282 7.07 -9.66 26.47
CA TYR A 282 6.36 -8.39 26.38
C TYR A 282 6.55 -7.76 25.00
N LEU A 283 5.56 -7.01 24.57
CA LEU A 283 5.66 -6.14 23.40
C LEU A 283 5.32 -4.71 23.83
N VAL A 284 6.23 -3.79 23.58
CA VAL A 284 5.95 -2.36 23.66
C VAL A 284 5.88 -1.82 22.24
N VAL A 285 4.77 -1.16 21.95
CA VAL A 285 4.51 -0.60 20.61
C VAL A 285 3.84 0.74 20.72
N SER A 286 4.25 1.70 19.90
CA SER A 286 3.50 2.94 19.73
C SER A 286 2.80 2.98 18.39
N ASP A 287 1.62 3.62 18.38
CA ASP A 287 0.82 3.78 17.18
C ASP A 287 0.10 5.14 17.17
N MET A 288 -0.15 5.65 15.97
CA MET A 288 -0.95 6.85 15.76
C MET A 288 -2.42 6.54 15.99
N VAL A 289 -3.06 7.32 16.82
CA VAL A 289 -4.47 7.13 17.19
C VAL A 289 -5.26 8.44 17.19
N TRP A 290 -6.56 8.33 16.97
CA TRP A 290 -7.47 9.42 17.23
C TRP A 290 -7.61 9.68 18.73
N ARG A 291 -7.49 10.95 19.13
CA ARG A 291 -7.69 11.45 20.50
C ARG A 291 -9.11 11.97 20.73
N THR A 292 -9.90 12.11 19.66
CA THR A 292 -11.28 12.59 19.69
C THR A 292 -12.18 11.68 18.85
N ASP A 293 -13.46 11.60 19.22
CA ASP A 293 -14.48 10.86 18.45
C ASP A 293 -15.03 11.68 17.26
N ALA A 294 -14.68 12.97 17.17
CA ALA A 294 -15.13 13.88 16.11
C ALA A 294 -13.95 14.71 15.59
N PRO A 295 -12.99 14.07 14.89
CA PRO A 295 -11.89 14.80 14.28
C PRO A 295 -12.39 15.72 13.16
N SER A 296 -11.65 16.78 12.85
CA SER A 296 -11.93 17.69 11.75
C SER A 296 -11.86 16.97 10.41
N LYS A 297 -12.53 17.55 9.40
CA LYS A 297 -12.47 16.98 8.06
C LYS A 297 -11.05 16.98 7.51
N GLU A 298 -10.29 18.03 7.77
CA GLU A 298 -8.91 18.19 7.36
C GLU A 298 -8.02 17.06 7.92
N SER A 299 -8.18 16.74 9.20
CA SER A 299 -7.46 15.62 9.83
C SER A 299 -7.86 14.27 9.25
N ILE A 300 -9.17 14.07 9.01
CA ILE A 300 -9.68 12.84 8.40
C ILE A 300 -9.15 12.67 6.98
N ASP A 301 -9.22 13.71 6.15
CA ASP A 301 -8.76 13.67 4.76
C ASP A 301 -7.25 13.41 4.71
N PHE A 302 -6.45 14.03 5.59
CA PHE A 302 -5.02 13.82 5.69
C PHE A 302 -4.68 12.38 6.09
N TRP A 303 -5.22 11.87 7.20
CA TRP A 303 -4.89 10.53 7.68
C TRP A 303 -5.46 9.41 6.82
N ASN A 304 -6.55 9.64 6.09
CA ASN A 304 -7.03 8.70 5.07
C ASN A 304 -6.03 8.52 3.92
N GLN A 305 -5.19 9.51 3.65
CA GLN A 305 -4.12 9.42 2.65
C GLN A 305 -2.83 8.85 3.23
N GLU A 306 -2.41 9.35 4.41
CA GLU A 306 -1.10 9.04 4.97
C GLU A 306 -1.10 7.75 5.82
N TYR A 307 -2.14 7.52 6.60
CA TYR A 307 -2.30 6.33 7.43
C TYR A 307 -3.76 5.92 7.57
N PRO A 308 -4.35 5.25 6.55
CA PRO A 308 -5.77 4.88 6.54
C PRO A 308 -6.22 3.98 7.70
N ASP A 309 -5.28 3.24 8.31
CA ASP A 309 -5.55 2.35 9.46
C ASP A 309 -5.51 3.07 10.82
N ILE A 310 -5.49 4.41 10.87
CA ILE A 310 -5.58 5.14 12.13
C ILE A 310 -6.87 4.79 12.89
N GLN A 311 -6.76 4.42 14.18
CA GLN A 311 -7.87 3.94 15.00
C GLN A 311 -7.96 4.73 16.29
N VAL A 312 -9.10 4.63 16.99
CA VAL A 312 -9.17 5.06 18.39
C VAL A 312 -8.50 4.02 19.30
N VAL A 313 -8.00 4.48 20.45
CA VAL A 313 -7.30 3.63 21.44
C VAL A 313 -8.07 2.35 21.77
N GLN A 314 -9.40 2.46 21.96
CA GLN A 314 -10.23 1.30 22.32
C GLN A 314 -10.31 0.24 21.24
N THR A 315 -10.24 0.63 19.96
CA THR A 315 -10.17 -0.29 18.84
C THR A 315 -8.81 -1.01 18.84
N ARG A 316 -7.70 -0.29 18.98
CA ARG A 316 -6.35 -0.90 19.07
C ARG A 316 -6.25 -1.89 20.22
N ILE A 317 -6.77 -1.57 21.40
CA ILE A 317 -6.82 -2.49 22.54
C ILE A 317 -7.58 -3.77 22.20
N LYS A 318 -8.70 -3.69 21.46
CA LYS A 318 -9.45 -4.88 21.02
C LYS A 318 -8.65 -5.71 20.03
N GLN A 319 -7.96 -5.09 19.08
CA GLN A 319 -7.08 -5.77 18.11
C GLN A 319 -5.93 -6.48 18.82
N MET A 320 -5.26 -5.82 19.77
CA MET A 320 -4.19 -6.40 20.59
C MET A 320 -4.67 -7.64 21.39
N LYS A 321 -5.85 -7.53 22.01
CA LYS A 321 -6.46 -8.68 22.71
C LYS A 321 -6.80 -9.82 21.77
N LYS A 322 -7.35 -9.53 20.58
CA LYS A 322 -7.65 -10.53 19.54
C LYS A 322 -6.38 -11.20 19.03
N ALA A 323 -5.25 -10.49 18.91
CA ALA A 323 -3.95 -11.05 18.56
C ALA A 323 -3.32 -11.90 19.69
N GLY A 324 -3.98 -12.01 20.85
CA GLY A 324 -3.53 -12.82 21.97
C GLY A 324 -2.51 -12.11 22.85
N TYR A 325 -2.70 -10.82 23.07
CA TYR A 325 -1.98 -10.05 24.06
C TYR A 325 -2.91 -9.56 25.17
N ARG A 326 -2.37 -9.43 26.37
CA ARG A 326 -2.99 -8.71 27.47
C ARG A 326 -2.35 -7.34 27.57
N VAL A 327 -3.14 -6.27 27.51
CA VAL A 327 -2.66 -4.91 27.74
C VAL A 327 -2.35 -4.76 29.22
N ILE A 328 -1.11 -4.43 29.54
CA ILE A 328 -0.63 -4.14 30.90
C ILE A 328 -1.00 -2.71 31.23
N GLU A 329 -0.48 -1.78 30.41
CA GLU A 329 -0.67 -0.35 30.52
C GLU A 329 -0.71 0.28 29.13
N HIS A 330 -1.22 1.50 29.04
CA HIS A 330 -1.14 2.32 27.84
C HIS A 330 -1.26 3.80 28.20
N PHE A 331 -0.62 4.66 27.44
CA PHE A 331 -0.67 6.10 27.67
C PHE A 331 -0.42 6.90 26.40
N PRO A 332 -1.00 8.10 26.27
CA PRO A 332 -0.69 8.99 25.16
C PRO A 332 0.75 9.51 25.31
N GLN A 333 1.44 9.65 24.20
CA GLN A 333 2.70 10.39 24.19
C GLN A 333 2.47 11.87 24.48
N SER A 334 3.47 12.49 25.11
CA SER A 334 3.44 13.88 25.55
C SER A 334 3.56 14.86 24.39
N GLU A 335 3.28 16.11 24.69
CA GLU A 335 3.56 17.23 23.78
C GLU A 335 5.07 17.37 23.54
N GLU A 336 5.91 17.07 24.52
CA GLU A 336 7.36 17.07 24.38
C GLU A 336 7.81 16.09 23.28
N ALA A 337 7.32 14.85 23.29
CA ALA A 337 7.63 13.85 22.26
C ALA A 337 7.22 14.31 20.87
N TRP A 338 6.07 14.97 20.78
CA TRP A 338 5.58 15.54 19.53
C TRP A 338 6.49 16.67 19.01
N LEU A 339 6.87 17.59 19.90
CA LEU A 339 7.71 18.73 19.57
C LEU A 339 9.16 18.35 19.26
N ASN A 340 9.68 17.28 19.87
CA ASN A 340 11.02 16.75 19.57
C ASN A 340 11.19 16.37 18.09
N TYR A 341 10.12 16.00 17.43
CA TYR A 341 10.10 15.66 16.01
C TYR A 341 9.61 16.83 15.14
N TYR A 342 8.39 17.30 15.34
CA TYR A 342 7.79 18.31 14.46
C TYR A 342 8.44 19.69 14.58
N GLY A 343 9.03 20.02 15.71
CA GLY A 343 9.76 21.28 15.91
C GLY A 343 11.01 21.40 15.02
N PRO A 344 11.97 20.47 15.10
CA PRO A 344 13.12 20.42 14.21
C PRO A 344 12.73 20.22 12.75
N LEU A 345 11.77 19.34 12.45
CA LEU A 345 11.31 19.09 11.09
C LEU A 345 10.75 20.36 10.45
N GLY A 346 9.93 21.14 11.14
CA GLY A 346 9.42 22.42 10.65
C GLY A 346 10.52 23.46 10.37
N LYS A 347 11.59 23.47 11.19
CA LYS A 347 12.78 24.31 10.92
C LYS A 347 13.49 23.86 9.65
N ARG A 348 13.68 22.55 9.44
CA ARG A 348 14.29 22.00 8.24
C ARG A 348 13.48 22.31 6.99
N VAL A 349 12.14 22.19 7.06
CA VAL A 349 11.26 22.60 5.95
C VAL A 349 11.50 24.06 5.57
N THR A 350 11.56 24.96 6.55
CA THR A 350 11.79 26.39 6.32
C THR A 350 13.18 26.66 5.71
N GLU A 351 14.21 25.94 6.19
CA GLU A 351 15.59 26.05 5.69
C GLU A 351 15.71 25.66 4.22
N PHE A 352 15.05 24.56 3.83
CA PHE A 352 15.13 24.03 2.46
C PHE A 352 14.10 24.64 1.49
N GLU A 353 13.14 25.42 1.96
CA GLU A 353 12.14 26.03 1.09
C GLU A 353 12.71 26.83 -0.10
N PRO A 354 13.82 27.59 0.05
CA PRO A 354 14.42 28.29 -1.09
C PRO A 354 15.09 27.37 -2.13
N GLU A 355 15.71 26.27 -1.67
CA GLU A 355 16.42 25.32 -2.52
C GLU A 355 15.47 24.34 -3.20
N LEU A 356 14.48 23.84 -2.46
CA LEU A 356 13.57 22.76 -2.85
C LEU A 356 12.14 23.26 -3.13
N ALA A 357 11.95 24.50 -3.59
CA ALA A 357 10.63 25.09 -3.81
C ALA A 357 9.72 24.31 -4.76
N SER A 358 10.29 23.58 -5.72
CA SER A 358 9.56 22.71 -6.66
C SER A 358 9.43 21.26 -6.18
N SER A 359 10.12 20.87 -5.10
CA SER A 359 10.13 19.49 -4.59
C SER A 359 8.76 19.04 -4.11
N VAL A 360 8.35 17.86 -4.56
CA VAL A 360 7.12 17.19 -4.08
C VAL A 360 7.34 16.74 -2.65
N ALA A 361 8.50 16.15 -2.32
CA ALA A 361 8.83 15.70 -0.97
C ALA A 361 8.75 16.84 0.05
N LEU A 362 9.31 18.02 -0.25
CA LEU A 362 9.25 19.16 0.66
C LEU A 362 7.82 19.67 0.85
N LYS A 363 6.99 19.66 -0.20
CA LYS A 363 5.57 20.07 -0.09
C LYS A 363 4.77 19.12 0.79
N ASP A 364 4.99 17.82 0.65
CA ASP A 364 4.33 16.81 1.47
C ASP A 364 4.76 16.92 2.93
N ILE A 365 6.06 17.02 3.21
CA ILE A 365 6.58 17.22 4.57
C ILE A 365 6.04 18.51 5.19
N LYS A 366 5.99 19.60 4.42
CA LYS A 366 5.42 20.86 4.86
C LYS A 366 3.93 20.74 5.20
N HIS A 367 3.19 19.99 4.37
CA HIS A 367 1.77 19.73 4.62
C HIS A 367 1.59 18.90 5.89
N GLU A 368 2.36 17.84 6.07
CA GLU A 368 2.38 17.03 7.30
C GLU A 368 2.66 17.89 8.54
N VAL A 369 3.74 18.68 8.51
CA VAL A 369 4.10 19.58 9.65
C VAL A 369 2.95 20.54 9.98
N ASN A 370 2.30 21.11 8.97
CA ASN A 370 1.18 22.04 9.17
C ASN A 370 -0.01 21.34 9.84
N VAL A 371 -0.45 20.21 9.31
CA VAL A 371 -1.59 19.44 9.86
C VAL A 371 -1.26 18.96 11.27
N CYS A 372 -0.08 18.36 11.46
CA CYS A 372 0.34 17.81 12.75
C CYS A 372 0.61 18.88 13.82
N THR A 373 0.87 20.12 13.43
CA THR A 373 0.99 21.24 14.35
C THR A 373 -0.39 21.85 14.66
N GLN A 374 -1.22 22.02 13.64
CA GLN A 374 -2.52 22.68 13.80
C GLN A 374 -3.54 21.82 14.55
N PHE A 375 -3.54 20.51 14.31
CA PHE A 375 -4.53 19.57 14.83
C PHE A 375 -3.96 18.56 15.85
N ALA A 376 -2.84 18.87 16.51
CA ALA A 376 -2.16 18.00 17.47
C ALA A 376 -3.04 17.47 18.62
N ASN A 377 -4.16 18.12 18.90
CA ASN A 377 -5.13 17.71 19.91
C ASN A 377 -6.14 16.66 19.43
N GLU A 378 -6.26 16.44 18.10
CA GLU A 378 -7.23 15.51 17.52
C GLU A 378 -6.67 14.09 17.37
N PHE A 379 -5.36 13.94 17.21
CA PHE A 379 -4.64 12.69 17.04
C PHE A 379 -3.25 12.75 17.67
N GLY A 380 -2.57 11.63 17.75
CA GLY A 380 -1.20 11.57 18.24
C GLY A 380 -0.79 10.14 18.57
N TYR A 381 0.49 9.96 18.83
CA TYR A 381 0.99 8.65 19.21
C TYR A 381 0.52 8.23 20.61
N HIS A 382 0.28 6.94 20.74
CA HIS A 382 -0.12 6.28 21.97
C HIS A 382 0.75 5.05 22.20
N MET A 383 1.34 4.96 23.38
CA MET A 383 2.18 3.84 23.77
C MET A 383 1.33 2.72 24.38
N PHE A 384 1.61 1.48 24.02
CA PHE A 384 0.95 0.28 24.54
C PHE A 384 2.00 -0.68 25.07
N VAL A 385 1.85 -1.11 26.31
CA VAL A 385 2.67 -2.13 26.98
C VAL A 385 1.87 -3.41 27.10
N LEU A 386 2.31 -4.45 26.45
CA LEU A 386 1.56 -5.67 26.22
C LEU A 386 2.30 -6.89 26.77
N ALA A 387 1.57 -7.86 27.32
CA ALA A 387 2.10 -9.19 27.67
C ALA A 387 1.55 -10.24 26.69
N LYS A 388 2.43 -11.13 26.21
CA LYS A 388 2.03 -12.31 25.42
C LYS A 388 1.14 -13.24 26.26
N CYS A 389 0.01 -13.71 25.69
CA CYS A 389 -0.89 -14.69 26.28
C CYS A 389 -0.72 -16.04 25.61
#